data_8c5ac8c9f8c1932107681b71d21cb3da
#
_entry.id   8c5ac8c9f8c1932107681b71d21cb3da
#
_cell.length_a   1.000
_cell.length_b   1.000
_cell.length_c   1.000
_cell.angle_alpha   90.00
_cell.angle_beta   90.00
_cell.angle_gamma   90.00
#
_symmetry.space_group_name_H-M   'P 1'
#
loop_
_entity.id
_entity.type
_entity.pdbx_description
1 polymer ?
#
loop_
_entity_poly.entity_id
_entity_poly.type
_entity_poly.pdbx_seq_one_letter_code
_entity_poly.pdbx_strand_id
1 'polypeptide(L)'
;MMLGLFLLGRIFVLHKRYATVIGFDPGAQIEMVSILSWATPDTPIRESFYGYHPPLGFLIPRLLHLAGFSPEVSIQLVSFVASLLAFFFLRMTLRHIRLLHSPSGIAFLYITSSIPIQISVSTSVNLDVLILAMGSAVLCASVHLLWPSESFKDQKNQCPLPLRFGWSDPVIRERRWNAIIAGCATVTAIACALLTKFSGILLLGIPALAAWSQPFERGWWKRCSMGAVACICAVAIAFPYYYGRYYIREGRFIPLNTEWTAKDDIERSIVKRDEAPVRFLAQLFQPTAVHAAAGPTHTDYEVNRLSDAWRDLWIRNQWTGDTSPKALRVGLLYMHLFPWLIIAGGLFFLERIRRKAPWTRLGWIVVSFSILQVLALVQYIYRIPFAGYGPAKGLYILPTVWGIGYLAVSAFHDERLVPMRWRRHIPFIERALVGVVAVFVAINHAIPAY
;
A
#
# COMPACT_ATOMS: atom_id res chain seq x y z
N MET A 1 -4.13 17.08 -18.13
CA MET A 1 -5.37 17.29 -17.37
C MET A 1 -5.46 16.41 -16.12
N MET A 2 -5.49 15.07 -16.19
CA MET A 2 -5.64 14.19 -15.01
C MET A 2 -4.60 14.43 -13.92
N LEU A 3 -3.32 14.60 -14.26
CA LEU A 3 -2.27 14.87 -13.28
C LEU A 3 -2.51 16.21 -12.55
N GLY A 4 -2.92 17.25 -13.28
CA GLY A 4 -3.26 18.54 -12.67
C GLY A 4 -4.45 18.43 -11.71
N LEU A 5 -5.51 17.72 -12.09
CA LEU A 5 -6.68 17.47 -11.25
C LEU A 5 -6.28 16.72 -9.95
N PHE A 6 -5.44 15.69 -10.07
CA PHE A 6 -4.95 14.92 -8.93
C PHE A 6 -4.10 15.78 -7.98
N LEU A 7 -3.10 16.50 -8.51
CA LEU A 7 -2.19 17.31 -7.69
C LEU A 7 -2.93 18.49 -7.02
N LEU A 8 -3.72 19.24 -7.78
CA LEU A 8 -4.49 20.36 -7.23
C LEU A 8 -5.51 19.88 -6.21
N GLY A 9 -6.16 18.75 -6.45
CA GLY A 9 -7.08 18.15 -5.49
C GLY A 9 -6.37 17.75 -4.18
N ARG A 10 -5.17 17.15 -4.25
CA ARG A 10 -4.37 16.82 -3.06
C ARG A 10 -3.93 18.05 -2.28
N ILE A 11 -3.44 19.07 -2.97
CA ILE A 11 -3.02 20.33 -2.35
C ILE A 11 -4.24 21.01 -1.69
N PHE A 12 -5.39 21.00 -2.34
CA PHE A 12 -6.62 21.56 -1.77
C PHE A 12 -7.02 20.86 -0.47
N VAL A 13 -7.03 19.51 -0.45
CA VAL A 13 -7.37 18.76 0.76
C VAL A 13 -6.33 19.00 1.86
N LEU A 14 -5.04 19.03 1.54
CA LEU A 14 -3.99 19.35 2.51
C LEU A 14 -4.19 20.77 3.09
N HIS A 15 -4.47 21.76 2.23
CA HIS A 15 -4.70 23.13 2.68
C HIS A 15 -5.88 23.23 3.67
N LYS A 16 -6.96 22.49 3.41
CA LYS A 16 -8.13 22.45 4.29
C LYS A 16 -7.87 21.78 5.63
N ARG A 17 -6.92 20.85 5.67
CA ARG A 17 -6.55 20.08 6.88
C ARG A 17 -5.26 20.55 7.54
N TYR A 18 -4.66 21.61 7.01
CA TYR A 18 -3.36 22.07 7.51
C TYR A 18 -3.42 22.38 9.02
N ALA A 19 -2.44 21.85 9.75
CA ALA A 19 -2.32 21.96 11.20
C ALA A 19 -3.50 21.39 12.02
N THR A 20 -4.41 20.62 11.40
CA THR A 20 -5.49 19.97 12.16
C THR A 20 -5.02 18.63 12.72
N VAL A 21 -5.38 18.35 13.97
CA VAL A 21 -5.06 17.08 14.65
C VAL A 21 -6.12 16.04 14.32
N ILE A 22 -6.06 15.53 13.10
CA ILE A 22 -6.98 14.53 12.57
C ILE A 22 -6.16 13.34 12.07
N GLY A 23 -6.59 12.11 12.33
CA GLY A 23 -5.94 10.89 11.86
C GLY A 23 -6.26 9.70 12.75
N PHE A 24 -5.58 8.60 12.48
CA PHE A 24 -5.62 7.42 13.34
C PHE A 24 -4.56 7.57 14.44
N ASP A 25 -5.00 7.60 15.70
CA ASP A 25 -4.15 7.79 16.88
C ASP A 25 -3.19 9.01 16.76
N PRO A 26 -3.70 10.21 16.38
CA PRO A 26 -2.84 11.33 16.03
C PRO A 26 -2.04 11.83 17.22
N GLY A 27 -2.61 11.80 18.43
CA GLY A 27 -1.92 12.24 19.66
C GLY A 27 -0.66 11.43 19.93
N ALA A 28 -0.75 10.11 19.83
CA ALA A 28 0.40 9.23 20.06
C ALA A 28 1.49 9.37 18.98
N GLN A 29 1.12 9.67 17.73
CA GLN A 29 2.10 9.96 16.68
C GLN A 29 2.80 11.30 16.90
N ILE A 30 2.06 12.33 17.32
CA ILE A 30 2.59 13.65 17.68
C ILE A 30 3.57 13.52 18.85
N GLU A 31 3.18 12.79 19.90
CA GLU A 31 4.02 12.51 21.05
C GLU A 31 5.34 11.86 20.61
N MET A 32 5.29 10.79 19.81
CA MET A 32 6.49 10.12 19.32
C MET A 32 7.44 11.07 18.56
N VAL A 33 6.90 11.92 17.68
CA VAL A 33 7.72 12.89 16.96
C VAL A 33 8.34 13.89 17.93
N SER A 34 7.67 14.24 19.03
CA SER A 34 8.14 15.21 20.01
C SER A 34 9.26 14.67 20.90
N ILE A 35 9.20 13.38 21.31
CA ILE A 35 10.12 12.79 22.29
C ILE A 35 11.28 12.00 21.66
N LEU A 36 11.15 11.57 20.39
CA LEU A 36 12.12 10.68 19.77
C LEU A 36 13.51 11.28 19.70
N SER A 37 14.51 10.52 20.18
CA SER A 37 15.93 10.88 20.14
C SER A 37 16.68 10.04 19.12
N TRP A 38 17.63 10.65 18.41
CA TRP A 38 18.55 9.94 17.52
C TRP A 38 19.53 9.04 18.28
N ALA A 39 19.89 9.46 19.51
CA ALA A 39 20.85 8.73 20.33
C ALA A 39 20.26 7.43 20.91
N THR A 40 18.96 7.44 21.19
CA THR A 40 18.26 6.33 21.82
C THR A 40 16.92 6.07 21.13
N PRO A 41 16.94 5.59 19.87
CA PRO A 41 15.71 5.43 19.08
C PRO A 41 14.76 4.34 19.62
N ASP A 42 15.22 3.54 20.56
CA ASP A 42 14.49 2.48 21.25
C ASP A 42 13.99 2.87 22.65
N THR A 43 14.36 4.06 23.15
CA THR A 43 13.93 4.55 24.48
C THR A 43 12.41 4.76 24.58
N PRO A 44 11.73 5.29 23.57
CA PRO A 44 10.29 5.60 23.63
C PRO A 44 9.35 4.40 23.80
N ILE A 45 9.83 3.16 23.70
CA ILE A 45 8.94 1.97 23.85
C ILE A 45 8.17 1.97 25.17
N ARG A 46 8.79 2.51 26.25
CA ARG A 46 8.16 2.61 27.56
C ARG A 46 7.46 3.94 27.81
N GLU A 47 7.75 4.94 27.01
CA GLU A 47 7.32 6.31 27.20
C GLU A 47 6.14 6.69 26.32
N SER A 48 5.88 5.95 25.22
CA SER A 48 4.78 6.25 24.29
C SER A 48 4.11 4.99 23.78
N PHE A 49 2.80 5.07 23.56
CA PHE A 49 1.98 4.01 22.95
C PHE A 49 2.53 3.55 21.60
N TYR A 50 3.16 4.44 20.81
CA TYR A 50 3.76 4.12 19.52
C TYR A 50 5.24 3.70 19.60
N GLY A 51 5.83 3.71 20.78
CA GLY A 51 7.25 3.39 20.99
C GLY A 51 7.66 1.97 20.56
N TYR A 52 6.69 1.06 20.37
CA TYR A 52 6.92 -0.29 19.86
C TYR A 52 7.14 -0.33 18.34
N HIS A 53 6.88 0.74 17.60
CA HIS A 53 7.13 0.80 16.17
C HIS A 53 8.61 1.08 15.87
N PRO A 54 9.17 0.53 14.78
CA PRO A 54 10.49 0.92 14.32
C PRO A 54 10.55 2.42 14.04
N PRO A 55 11.66 3.10 14.40
CA PRO A 55 11.66 4.56 14.58
C PRO A 55 11.73 5.38 13.29
N LEU A 56 12.14 4.81 12.14
CA LEU A 56 12.43 5.57 10.93
C LEU A 56 11.24 6.42 10.46
N GLY A 57 10.03 5.89 10.58
CA GLY A 57 8.81 6.61 10.22
C GLY A 57 8.61 7.90 11.01
N PHE A 58 9.07 7.94 12.26
CA PHE A 58 8.96 9.10 13.14
C PHE A 58 10.20 10.01 13.06
N LEU A 59 11.36 9.47 12.71
CA LEU A 59 12.59 10.23 12.55
C LEU A 59 12.49 11.25 11.42
N ILE A 60 11.85 10.91 10.32
CA ILE A 60 11.68 11.83 9.18
C ILE A 60 10.88 13.09 9.59
N PRO A 61 9.65 12.98 10.15
CA PRO A 61 8.94 14.17 10.63
C PRO A 61 9.63 14.85 11.81
N ARG A 62 10.42 14.12 12.64
CA ARG A 62 11.23 14.74 13.70
C ARG A 62 12.24 15.75 13.15
N LEU A 63 12.86 15.47 11.99
CA LEU A 63 13.77 16.43 11.35
C LEU A 63 13.06 17.74 11.00
N LEU A 64 11.84 17.67 10.47
CA LEU A 64 11.03 18.86 10.17
C LEU A 64 10.63 19.59 11.46
N HIS A 65 10.31 18.85 12.50
CA HIS A 65 10.01 19.45 13.81
C HIS A 65 11.21 20.20 14.39
N LEU A 66 12.41 19.64 14.31
CA LEU A 66 13.65 20.32 14.71
C LEU A 66 13.97 21.54 13.84
N ALA A 67 13.48 21.58 12.60
CA ALA A 67 13.57 22.75 11.73
C ALA A 67 12.51 23.83 12.02
N GLY A 68 11.68 23.66 13.06
CA GLY A 68 10.72 24.66 13.54
C GLY A 68 9.26 24.43 13.14
N PHE A 69 8.93 23.34 12.44
CA PHE A 69 7.54 22.99 12.19
C PHE A 69 6.90 22.37 13.44
N SER A 70 5.58 22.54 13.61
CA SER A 70 4.90 21.79 14.67
C SER A 70 4.88 20.28 14.34
N PRO A 71 4.80 19.38 15.35
CA PRO A 71 4.85 17.93 15.11
C PRO A 71 3.74 17.44 14.16
N GLU A 72 2.50 17.94 14.32
CA GLU A 72 1.37 17.61 13.47
C GLU A 72 1.61 18.02 12.01
N VAL A 73 2.10 19.24 11.76
CA VAL A 73 2.44 19.73 10.42
C VAL A 73 3.59 18.90 9.82
N SER A 74 4.57 18.54 10.62
CA SER A 74 5.69 17.70 10.19
C SER A 74 5.21 16.33 9.70
N ILE A 75 4.28 15.69 10.42
CA ILE A 75 3.70 14.41 10.03
C ILE A 75 2.83 14.58 8.79
N GLN A 76 1.99 15.62 8.71
CA GLN A 76 1.14 15.90 7.55
C GLN A 76 1.96 16.09 6.27
N LEU A 77 3.05 16.87 6.34
CA LEU A 77 3.92 17.10 5.18
C LEU A 77 4.60 15.81 4.73
N VAL A 78 5.12 15.01 5.67
CA VAL A 78 5.73 13.71 5.34
C VAL A 78 4.71 12.78 4.71
N SER A 79 3.49 12.71 5.25
CA SER A 79 2.41 11.88 4.72
C SER A 79 1.99 12.32 3.31
N PHE A 80 1.91 13.63 3.09
CA PHE A 80 1.59 14.19 1.77
C PHE A 80 2.66 13.83 0.74
N VAL A 81 3.94 14.06 1.05
CA VAL A 81 5.05 13.73 0.17
C VAL A 81 5.10 12.23 -0.10
N ALA A 82 4.91 11.39 0.92
CA ALA A 82 4.84 9.93 0.76
C ALA A 82 3.75 9.50 -0.23
N SER A 83 2.58 10.14 -0.18
CA SER A 83 1.49 9.82 -1.12
C SER A 83 1.82 10.20 -2.57
N LEU A 84 2.53 11.31 -2.77
CA LEU A 84 3.02 11.71 -4.10
C LEU A 84 4.12 10.76 -4.60
N LEU A 85 5.00 10.30 -3.72
CA LEU A 85 6.02 9.30 -4.05
C LEU A 85 5.37 7.96 -4.42
N ALA A 86 4.34 7.52 -3.70
CA ALA A 86 3.58 6.31 -4.06
C ALA A 86 3.01 6.41 -5.47
N PHE A 87 2.35 7.53 -5.79
CA PHE A 87 1.85 7.80 -7.15
C PHE A 87 2.97 7.80 -8.19
N PHE A 88 4.09 8.47 -7.90
CA PHE A 88 5.23 8.56 -8.81
C PHE A 88 5.82 7.18 -9.10
N PHE A 89 6.05 6.33 -8.09
CA PHE A 89 6.60 4.99 -8.28
C PHE A 89 5.64 4.07 -9.05
N LEU A 90 4.33 4.14 -8.79
CA LEU A 90 3.34 3.41 -9.61
C LEU A 90 3.36 3.89 -11.07
N ARG A 91 3.45 5.19 -11.29
CA ARG A 91 3.58 5.77 -12.63
C ARG A 91 4.85 5.28 -13.34
N MET A 92 5.98 5.21 -12.62
CA MET A 92 7.25 4.68 -13.15
C MET A 92 7.12 3.19 -13.49
N THR A 93 6.46 2.40 -12.65
CA THR A 93 6.16 0.98 -12.92
C THR A 93 5.38 0.83 -14.22
N LEU A 94 4.28 1.58 -14.37
CA LEU A 94 3.45 1.54 -15.58
C LEU A 94 4.20 2.01 -16.82
N ARG A 95 5.07 3.02 -16.68
CA ARG A 95 5.94 3.47 -17.78
C ARG A 95 6.89 2.38 -18.22
N HIS A 96 7.56 1.70 -17.28
CA HIS A 96 8.50 0.61 -17.57
C HIS A 96 7.84 -0.53 -18.34
N ILE A 97 6.62 -0.92 -17.96
CA ILE A 97 5.86 -1.98 -18.64
C ILE A 97 5.01 -1.47 -19.83
N ARG A 98 5.21 -0.21 -20.25
CA ARG A 98 4.53 0.47 -21.37
C ARG A 98 3.01 0.57 -21.26
N LEU A 99 2.47 0.57 -20.06
CA LEU A 99 1.03 0.71 -19.81
C LEU A 99 0.61 2.12 -19.38
N LEU A 100 1.56 3.06 -19.21
CA LEU A 100 1.24 4.39 -18.68
C LEU A 100 0.26 5.18 -19.56
N HIS A 101 0.29 4.96 -20.87
CA HIS A 101 -0.56 5.67 -21.84
C HIS A 101 -1.81 4.86 -22.24
N SER A 102 -1.96 3.63 -21.74
CA SER A 102 -3.17 2.86 -21.95
C SER A 102 -4.31 3.38 -21.04
N PRO A 103 -5.57 3.38 -21.50
CA PRO A 103 -6.71 3.77 -20.67
C PRO A 103 -6.78 3.00 -19.36
N SER A 104 -6.49 1.70 -19.39
CA SER A 104 -6.46 0.85 -18.19
C SER A 104 -5.32 1.20 -17.25
N GLY A 105 -4.13 1.53 -17.77
CA GLY A 105 -3.00 1.98 -16.95
C GLY A 105 -3.29 3.32 -16.27
N ILE A 106 -3.90 4.25 -17.01
CA ILE A 106 -4.36 5.54 -16.47
C ILE A 106 -5.42 5.29 -15.39
N ALA A 107 -6.44 4.49 -15.69
CA ALA A 107 -7.50 4.17 -14.75
C ALA A 107 -6.95 3.53 -13.47
N PHE A 108 -6.10 2.52 -13.59
CA PHE A 108 -5.43 1.87 -12.47
C PHE A 108 -4.67 2.88 -11.59
N LEU A 109 -3.83 3.72 -12.20
CA LEU A 109 -3.02 4.70 -11.49
C LEU A 109 -3.88 5.66 -10.67
N TYR A 110 -4.93 6.23 -11.28
CA TYR A 110 -5.74 7.25 -10.64
C TYR A 110 -6.79 6.69 -9.68
N ILE A 111 -7.37 5.51 -9.95
CA ILE A 111 -8.27 4.84 -9.00
C ILE A 111 -7.49 4.50 -7.73
N THR A 112 -6.36 3.78 -7.86
CA THR A 112 -5.56 3.37 -6.69
C THR A 112 -5.11 4.56 -5.87
N SER A 113 -4.73 5.65 -6.50
CA SER A 113 -4.24 6.85 -5.82
C SER A 113 -5.33 7.76 -5.27
N SER A 114 -6.61 7.52 -5.58
CA SER A 114 -7.73 8.40 -5.18
C SER A 114 -8.82 7.67 -4.39
N ILE A 115 -8.55 6.47 -3.89
CA ILE A 115 -9.43 5.80 -2.91
C ILE A 115 -9.56 6.70 -1.66
N PRO A 116 -10.77 6.88 -1.10
CA PRO A 116 -11.03 7.85 -0.04
C PRO A 116 -10.07 7.78 1.14
N ILE A 117 -9.77 6.58 1.64
CA ILE A 117 -8.83 6.43 2.77
C ILE A 117 -7.43 6.94 2.42
N GLN A 118 -6.94 6.71 1.19
CA GLN A 118 -5.61 7.17 0.80
C GLN A 118 -5.52 8.70 0.75
N ILE A 119 -6.59 9.37 0.31
CA ILE A 119 -6.65 10.83 0.36
C ILE A 119 -6.61 11.29 1.82
N SER A 120 -7.40 10.65 2.68
CA SER A 120 -7.48 11.01 4.10
C SER A 120 -6.15 10.85 4.81
N VAL A 121 -5.52 9.67 4.73
CA VAL A 121 -4.25 9.41 5.44
C VAL A 121 -3.08 10.23 4.90
N SER A 122 -3.11 10.61 3.62
CA SER A 122 -2.06 11.44 3.01
C SER A 122 -2.12 12.92 3.39
N THR A 123 -3.19 13.37 4.02
CA THR A 123 -3.42 14.78 4.38
C THR A 123 -3.74 14.97 5.86
N SER A 124 -3.64 13.91 6.65
CA SER A 124 -3.86 13.89 8.09
C SER A 124 -2.58 13.54 8.85
N VAL A 125 -2.65 13.55 10.18
CA VAL A 125 -1.56 13.09 11.05
C VAL A 125 -1.53 11.56 11.00
N ASN A 126 -0.86 11.00 9.97
CA ASN A 126 -0.79 9.55 9.78
C ASN A 126 0.41 9.11 8.94
N LEU A 127 1.32 8.34 9.54
CA LEU A 127 2.54 7.85 8.88
C LEU A 127 2.38 6.52 8.14
N ASP A 128 1.20 5.89 8.18
CA ASP A 128 0.99 4.60 7.50
C ASP A 128 1.08 4.70 5.98
N VAL A 129 0.87 5.88 5.43
CA VAL A 129 1.08 6.15 4.01
C VAL A 129 2.54 5.95 3.56
N LEU A 130 3.51 6.01 4.49
CA LEU A 130 4.92 5.68 4.21
C LEU A 130 5.07 4.23 3.73
N ILE A 131 4.33 3.29 4.33
CA ILE A 131 4.37 1.88 3.89
C ILE A 131 3.85 1.74 2.46
N LEU A 132 2.82 2.50 2.09
CA LEU A 132 2.34 2.51 0.70
C LEU A 132 3.38 3.10 -0.27
N ALA A 133 4.07 4.17 0.13
CA ALA A 133 5.14 4.78 -0.67
C ALA A 133 6.31 3.82 -0.86
N MET A 134 6.78 3.22 0.23
CA MET A 134 7.86 2.23 0.20
C MET A 134 7.47 0.98 -0.57
N GLY A 135 6.25 0.48 -0.40
CA GLY A 135 5.71 -0.63 -1.18
C GLY A 135 5.67 -0.32 -2.68
N SER A 136 5.23 0.88 -3.06
CA SER A 136 5.24 1.33 -4.45
C SER A 136 6.68 1.44 -5.00
N ALA A 137 7.63 1.88 -4.18
CA ALA A 137 9.05 1.91 -4.54
C ALA A 137 9.62 0.50 -4.71
N VAL A 138 9.30 -0.44 -3.80
CA VAL A 138 9.70 -1.86 -3.91
C VAL A 138 9.11 -2.48 -5.17
N LEU A 139 7.83 -2.24 -5.46
CA LEU A 139 7.19 -2.72 -6.69
C LEU A 139 7.90 -2.18 -7.93
N CYS A 140 8.13 -0.88 -7.98
CA CYS A 140 8.82 -0.22 -9.08
C CYS A 140 10.23 -0.79 -9.28
N ALA A 141 11.04 -0.82 -8.23
CA ALA A 141 12.42 -1.29 -8.28
C ALA A 141 12.50 -2.80 -8.63
N SER A 142 11.61 -3.63 -8.05
CA SER A 142 11.55 -5.07 -8.36
C SER A 142 11.17 -5.33 -9.81
N VAL A 143 10.22 -4.58 -10.36
CA VAL A 143 9.83 -4.68 -11.77
C VAL A 143 11.00 -4.26 -12.69
N HIS A 144 11.72 -3.18 -12.34
CA HIS A 144 12.92 -2.77 -13.11
C HIS A 144 14.05 -3.78 -13.00
N LEU A 145 14.26 -4.38 -11.83
CA LEU A 145 15.32 -5.37 -11.59
C LEU A 145 15.05 -6.71 -12.30
N LEU A 146 13.80 -7.18 -12.22
CA LEU A 146 13.45 -8.56 -12.55
C LEU A 146 12.77 -8.71 -13.92
N TRP A 147 12.16 -7.63 -14.45
CA TRP A 147 11.50 -7.67 -15.74
C TRP A 147 12.39 -6.99 -16.81
N PRO A 148 12.78 -7.71 -17.87
CA PRO A 148 13.48 -7.09 -18.96
C PRO A 148 12.59 -6.04 -19.63
N SER A 149 13.14 -4.87 -19.95
CA SER A 149 12.42 -3.87 -20.74
C SER A 149 11.97 -4.49 -22.08
N GLU A 150 10.70 -4.33 -22.44
CA GLU A 150 10.16 -4.86 -23.70
C GLU A 150 10.81 -4.27 -24.96
N SER A 151 11.53 -3.15 -24.81
CA SER A 151 12.38 -2.58 -25.86
C SER A 151 13.39 -3.57 -26.46
N PHE A 152 13.66 -4.65 -25.73
CA PHE A 152 14.66 -5.64 -26.13
C PHE A 152 14.12 -6.87 -26.86
N LYS A 153 12.79 -7.04 -26.94
CA LYS A 153 12.23 -8.13 -27.74
C LYS A 153 12.36 -7.90 -29.24
N ASP A 154 12.26 -6.64 -29.66
CA ASP A 154 12.37 -6.25 -31.05
C ASP A 154 13.84 -6.36 -31.58
N GLN A 155 14.82 -6.25 -30.68
CA GLN A 155 16.24 -6.44 -31.03
C GLN A 155 16.67 -7.92 -31.06
N LYS A 156 15.90 -8.86 -30.46
CA LYS A 156 16.24 -10.29 -30.54
C LYS A 156 16.18 -10.88 -31.92
N ASN A 157 15.44 -10.26 -32.84
CA ASN A 157 15.38 -10.67 -34.25
C ASN A 157 16.54 -10.14 -35.10
N GLN A 158 17.40 -9.32 -34.53
CA GLN A 158 18.47 -8.68 -35.33
C GLN A 158 19.89 -9.13 -35.00
N CYS A 159 20.14 -9.85 -33.89
CA CYS A 159 21.48 -10.42 -33.66
C CYS A 159 21.48 -11.52 -32.59
N PRO A 160 22.00 -12.72 -32.86
CA PRO A 160 22.36 -13.65 -31.79
C PRO A 160 23.53 -13.03 -31.03
N LEU A 161 23.29 -12.62 -29.80
CA LEU A 161 24.32 -12.02 -28.95
C LEU A 161 25.49 -13.00 -28.78
N PRO A 162 26.70 -12.69 -29.21
CA PRO A 162 27.87 -13.46 -28.89
C PRO A 162 28.07 -13.41 -27.36
N LEU A 163 28.25 -14.56 -26.73
CA LEU A 163 28.52 -14.75 -25.29
C LEU A 163 29.92 -14.23 -24.88
N ARG A 164 30.46 -13.21 -25.54
CA ARG A 164 31.70 -12.57 -25.14
C ARG A 164 31.43 -11.54 -24.06
N PHE A 165 31.87 -11.87 -22.84
CA PHE A 165 31.88 -11.02 -21.66
C PHE A 165 32.87 -9.84 -21.82
N GLY A 166 32.54 -8.85 -22.60
CA GLY A 166 33.31 -7.61 -22.67
C GLY A 166 32.67 -6.51 -21.82
N TRP A 167 33.41 -6.00 -20.84
CA TRP A 167 33.00 -4.80 -20.05
C TRP A 167 33.01 -3.53 -20.94
N SER A 168 33.53 -3.60 -22.15
CA SER A 168 33.69 -2.51 -23.12
C SER A 168 32.40 -2.17 -23.88
N ASP A 169 31.40 -3.04 -23.91
CA ASP A 169 30.14 -2.76 -24.61
C ASP A 169 29.29 -1.79 -23.77
N PRO A 170 29.04 -0.55 -24.27
CA PRO A 170 28.30 0.47 -23.55
C PRO A 170 26.87 0.01 -23.20
N VAL A 171 26.21 -0.79 -24.04
CA VAL A 171 24.84 -1.30 -23.80
C VAL A 171 24.85 -2.33 -22.68
N ILE A 172 25.83 -3.20 -22.60
CA ILE A 172 25.97 -4.19 -21.54
C ILE A 172 26.27 -3.48 -20.23
N ARG A 173 27.15 -2.47 -20.25
CA ARG A 173 27.50 -1.65 -19.08
C ARG A 173 26.27 -0.91 -18.54
N GLU A 174 25.50 -0.25 -19.39
CA GLU A 174 24.28 0.46 -19.00
C GLU A 174 23.25 -0.48 -18.36
N ARG A 175 23.02 -1.67 -18.93
CA ARG A 175 22.12 -2.66 -18.37
C ARG A 175 22.54 -3.13 -16.98
N ARG A 176 23.84 -3.33 -16.75
CA ARG A 176 24.38 -3.72 -15.44
C ARG A 176 24.17 -2.62 -14.42
N TRP A 177 24.47 -1.36 -14.77
CA TRP A 177 24.22 -0.22 -13.91
C TRP A 177 22.76 -0.08 -13.54
N ASN A 178 21.85 -0.20 -14.49
CA ASN A 178 20.41 -0.15 -14.23
C ASN A 178 19.95 -1.28 -13.31
N ALA A 179 20.48 -2.48 -13.44
CA ALA A 179 20.17 -3.60 -12.55
C ALA A 179 20.75 -3.38 -11.14
N ILE A 180 21.96 -2.84 -11.01
CA ILE A 180 22.57 -2.49 -9.71
C ILE A 180 21.74 -1.42 -9.03
N ILE A 181 21.40 -0.33 -9.72
CA ILE A 181 20.58 0.76 -9.18
C ILE A 181 19.21 0.24 -8.72
N ALA A 182 18.54 -0.57 -9.55
CA ALA A 182 17.25 -1.16 -9.19
C ALA A 182 17.39 -2.13 -8.00
N GLY A 183 18.45 -2.92 -7.93
CA GLY A 183 18.76 -3.78 -6.78
C GLY A 183 18.96 -2.98 -5.50
N CYS A 184 19.83 -1.95 -5.53
CA CYS A 184 20.04 -1.06 -4.40
C CYS A 184 18.75 -0.35 -3.97
N ALA A 185 17.94 0.13 -4.93
CA ALA A 185 16.66 0.75 -4.63
C ALA A 185 15.68 -0.22 -3.98
N THR A 186 15.64 -1.49 -4.42
CA THR A 186 14.82 -2.54 -3.80
C THR A 186 15.25 -2.78 -2.36
N VAL A 187 16.55 -2.98 -2.13
CA VAL A 187 17.14 -3.18 -0.79
C VAL A 187 16.80 -2.01 0.13
N THR A 188 17.07 -0.80 -0.32
CA THR A 188 16.83 0.42 0.47
C THR A 188 15.35 0.59 0.81
N ALA A 189 14.45 0.44 -0.16
CA ALA A 189 13.01 0.60 0.06
C ALA A 189 12.46 -0.43 1.04
N ILE A 190 12.89 -1.69 0.96
CA ILE A 190 12.48 -2.75 1.91
C ILE A 190 13.07 -2.47 3.30
N ALA A 191 14.36 -2.13 3.40
CA ALA A 191 15.00 -1.83 4.68
C ALA A 191 14.33 -0.63 5.37
N CYS A 192 14.04 0.43 4.62
CA CYS A 192 13.28 1.58 5.13
C CYS A 192 11.88 1.19 5.60
N ALA A 193 11.19 0.31 4.88
CA ALA A 193 9.86 -0.16 5.28
C ALA A 193 9.90 -0.97 6.59
N LEU A 194 10.88 -1.88 6.72
CA LEU A 194 11.11 -2.65 7.94
C LEU A 194 11.43 -1.74 9.14
N LEU A 195 12.20 -0.67 8.92
CA LEU A 195 12.55 0.32 9.94
C LEU A 195 11.44 1.36 10.20
N THR A 196 10.36 1.35 9.42
CA THR A 196 9.20 2.24 9.59
C THR A 196 8.07 1.57 10.34
N LYS A 197 7.74 0.33 9.99
CA LYS A 197 6.63 -0.42 10.58
C LYS A 197 6.80 -1.92 10.38
N PHE A 198 6.32 -2.74 11.35
CA PHE A 198 6.38 -4.21 11.24
C PHE A 198 5.69 -4.77 10.00
N SER A 199 4.60 -4.17 9.56
CA SER A 199 3.93 -4.56 8.31
C SER A 199 4.82 -4.43 7.07
N GLY A 200 5.94 -3.70 7.17
CA GLY A 200 6.98 -3.64 6.14
C GLY A 200 7.57 -5.01 5.78
N ILE A 201 7.50 -6.00 6.68
CA ILE A 201 7.94 -7.37 6.40
C ILE A 201 7.18 -8.00 5.23
N LEU A 202 5.93 -7.64 5.03
CA LEU A 202 5.11 -8.15 3.93
C LEU A 202 5.64 -7.70 2.56
N LEU A 203 6.37 -6.57 2.50
CA LEU A 203 6.97 -6.08 1.27
C LEU A 203 8.07 -6.98 0.72
N LEU A 204 8.64 -7.87 1.56
CA LEU A 204 9.56 -8.94 1.11
C LEU A 204 8.89 -9.88 0.08
N GLY A 205 7.57 -9.99 0.11
CA GLY A 205 6.80 -10.77 -0.87
C GLY A 205 6.82 -10.18 -2.28
N ILE A 206 6.98 -8.88 -2.45
CA ILE A 206 6.90 -8.22 -3.77
C ILE A 206 8.01 -8.68 -4.72
N PRO A 207 9.31 -8.71 -4.37
CA PRO A 207 10.35 -9.25 -5.25
C PRO A 207 10.13 -10.72 -5.59
N ALA A 208 9.66 -11.53 -4.65
CA ALA A 208 9.34 -12.94 -4.89
C ALA A 208 8.20 -13.09 -5.92
N LEU A 209 7.10 -12.34 -5.72
CA LEU A 209 5.97 -12.30 -6.66
C LEU A 209 6.39 -11.77 -8.03
N ALA A 210 7.24 -10.75 -8.08
CA ALA A 210 7.75 -10.20 -9.34
C ALA A 210 8.63 -11.21 -10.09
N ALA A 211 9.46 -11.98 -9.40
CA ALA A 211 10.23 -13.08 -9.98
C ALA A 211 9.33 -14.22 -10.46
N TRP A 212 8.35 -14.60 -9.64
CA TRP A 212 7.40 -15.67 -9.95
C TRP A 212 6.49 -15.35 -11.12
N SER A 213 6.10 -14.10 -11.31
CA SER A 213 5.25 -13.65 -12.41
C SER A 213 5.90 -13.81 -13.80
N GLN A 214 7.22 -14.10 -13.84
CA GLN A 214 7.95 -14.34 -15.08
C GLN A 214 7.76 -15.78 -15.59
N PRO A 215 7.82 -16.00 -16.92
CA PRO A 215 7.86 -17.34 -17.48
C PRO A 215 9.02 -18.14 -16.90
N PHE A 216 8.83 -19.45 -16.72
CA PHE A 216 9.88 -20.41 -16.37
C PHE A 216 10.83 -20.62 -17.55
N GLU A 217 11.52 -19.57 -17.98
CA GLU A 217 12.47 -19.58 -19.07
C GLU A 217 13.91 -19.65 -18.53
N ARG A 218 14.87 -19.87 -19.45
CA ARG A 218 16.29 -19.85 -19.12
C ARG A 218 16.66 -18.55 -18.39
N GLY A 219 17.13 -18.65 -17.15
CA GLY A 219 17.45 -17.51 -16.29
C GLY A 219 16.39 -17.14 -15.24
N TRP A 220 15.29 -17.89 -15.12
CA TRP A 220 14.28 -17.69 -14.07
C TRP A 220 14.91 -17.80 -12.67
N TRP A 221 15.71 -18.84 -12.41
CA TRP A 221 16.41 -19.01 -11.14
C TRP A 221 17.33 -17.84 -10.79
N LYS A 222 17.99 -17.27 -11.78
CA LYS A 222 18.81 -16.06 -11.58
C LYS A 222 17.97 -14.89 -11.11
N ARG A 223 16.76 -14.69 -11.65
CA ARG A 223 15.85 -13.63 -11.21
C ARG A 223 15.36 -13.88 -9.77
N CYS A 224 14.99 -15.11 -9.47
CA CYS A 224 14.60 -15.50 -8.10
C CYS A 224 15.75 -15.25 -7.11
N SER A 225 16.97 -15.65 -7.45
CA SER A 225 18.13 -15.41 -6.59
C SER A 225 18.43 -13.91 -6.40
N MET A 226 18.29 -13.08 -7.44
CA MET A 226 18.46 -11.63 -7.31
C MET A 226 17.41 -11.02 -6.36
N GLY A 227 16.14 -11.43 -6.48
CA GLY A 227 15.09 -11.01 -5.55
C GLY A 227 15.36 -11.46 -4.12
N ALA A 228 15.77 -12.71 -3.93
CA ALA A 228 16.11 -13.26 -2.63
C ALA A 228 17.31 -12.55 -1.98
N VAL A 229 18.37 -12.29 -2.74
CA VAL A 229 19.54 -11.52 -2.28
C VAL A 229 19.14 -10.12 -1.85
N ALA A 230 18.30 -9.43 -2.63
CA ALA A 230 17.81 -8.11 -2.26
C ALA A 230 17.04 -8.14 -0.93
N CYS A 231 16.18 -9.13 -0.71
CA CYS A 231 15.45 -9.32 0.54
C CYS A 231 16.40 -9.60 1.71
N ILE A 232 17.37 -10.50 1.55
CA ILE A 232 18.36 -10.84 2.59
C ILE A 232 19.19 -9.61 2.96
N CYS A 233 19.69 -8.86 1.98
CA CYS A 233 20.44 -7.62 2.23
C CYS A 233 19.60 -6.58 2.97
N ALA A 234 18.32 -6.41 2.60
CA ALA A 234 17.43 -5.48 3.28
C ALA A 234 17.19 -5.85 4.75
N VAL A 235 16.96 -7.15 5.02
CA VAL A 235 16.83 -7.66 6.40
C VAL A 235 18.15 -7.49 7.17
N ALA A 236 19.29 -7.80 6.55
CA ALA A 236 20.60 -7.65 7.18
C ALA A 236 20.91 -6.19 7.57
N ILE A 237 20.43 -5.22 6.80
CA ILE A 237 20.57 -3.79 7.12
C ILE A 237 19.61 -3.37 8.24
N ALA A 238 18.33 -3.79 8.15
CA ALA A 238 17.31 -3.35 9.11
C ALA A 238 17.44 -4.06 10.48
N PHE A 239 17.85 -5.32 10.49
CA PHE A 239 17.85 -6.17 11.67
C PHE A 239 18.74 -5.65 12.81
N PRO A 240 20.03 -5.32 12.59
CA PRO A 240 20.92 -4.90 13.67
C PRO A 240 20.48 -3.57 14.32
N TYR A 241 19.92 -2.67 13.51
CA TYR A 241 19.58 -1.32 13.97
C TYR A 241 18.41 -1.31 14.97
N TYR A 242 17.40 -2.16 14.78
CA TYR A 242 16.20 -2.15 15.62
C TYR A 242 15.90 -3.53 16.22
N TYR A 243 15.64 -4.51 15.37
CA TYR A 243 15.16 -5.83 15.79
C TYR A 243 16.18 -6.59 16.63
N GLY A 244 17.47 -6.53 16.25
CA GLY A 244 18.56 -7.19 16.99
C GLY A 244 18.81 -6.54 18.35
N ARG A 245 18.78 -5.21 18.42
CA ARG A 245 18.89 -4.46 19.69
C ARG A 245 17.73 -4.78 20.62
N TYR A 246 16.52 -4.81 20.06
CA TYR A 246 15.33 -5.15 20.83
C TYR A 246 15.38 -6.59 21.35
N TYR A 247 15.81 -7.54 20.51
CA TYR A 247 15.98 -8.92 20.92
C TYR A 247 17.01 -9.08 22.05
N ILE A 248 18.15 -8.42 21.96
CA ILE A 248 19.18 -8.46 23.02
C ILE A 248 18.63 -7.94 24.35
N ARG A 249 17.79 -6.89 24.31
CA ARG A 249 17.25 -6.28 25.51
C ARG A 249 16.06 -7.03 26.11
N GLU A 250 15.13 -7.49 25.27
CA GLU A 250 13.82 -7.99 25.69
C GLU A 250 13.61 -9.48 25.41
N GLY A 251 14.58 -10.16 24.77
CA GLY A 251 14.50 -11.58 24.42
C GLY A 251 13.53 -11.92 23.29
N ARG A 252 12.98 -10.93 22.58
CA ARG A 252 12.03 -11.10 21.48
C ARG A 252 12.30 -10.13 20.35
N PHE A 253 11.99 -10.53 19.12
CA PHE A 253 12.27 -9.72 17.91
C PHE A 253 11.21 -8.64 17.63
N ILE A 254 10.00 -8.84 18.09
CA ILE A 254 8.87 -7.94 17.79
C ILE A 254 8.35 -7.40 19.12
N PRO A 255 8.49 -6.10 19.39
CA PRO A 255 7.87 -5.48 20.54
C PRO A 255 6.34 -5.46 20.37
N LEU A 256 5.64 -5.63 21.46
CA LEU A 256 4.19 -5.54 21.50
C LEU A 256 3.82 -4.33 22.35
N ASN A 257 2.80 -3.61 21.96
CA ASN A 257 2.27 -2.48 22.73
C ASN A 257 1.67 -2.88 24.09
N THR A 258 1.47 -4.19 24.32
CA THR A 258 1.10 -4.75 25.63
C THR A 258 2.16 -4.53 26.73
N GLU A 259 3.34 -4.02 26.37
CA GLU A 259 4.41 -3.66 27.30
C GLU A 259 4.33 -2.22 27.81
N TRP A 260 3.46 -1.43 27.21
CA TRP A 260 3.17 -0.09 27.68
C TRP A 260 2.44 -0.18 29.02
N THR A 261 2.77 0.74 29.94
CA THR A 261 2.40 0.72 31.36
C THR A 261 0.88 0.71 31.69
N ALA A 262 0.01 0.93 30.73
CA ALA A 262 -1.45 0.74 30.87
C ALA A 262 -1.86 -0.74 30.77
N LYS A 263 -1.05 -1.63 31.32
CA LYS A 263 -1.25 -3.10 31.29
C LYS A 263 -2.64 -3.53 31.68
N ASP A 264 -3.23 -2.90 32.70
CA ASP A 264 -4.55 -3.24 33.21
C ASP A 264 -5.69 -2.90 32.22
N ASP A 265 -5.55 -1.81 31.47
CA ASP A 265 -6.58 -1.41 30.49
C ASP A 265 -6.51 -2.28 29.23
N ILE A 266 -5.31 -2.69 28.82
CA ILE A 266 -5.11 -3.58 27.68
C ILE A 266 -5.52 -5.01 28.02
N GLU A 267 -5.17 -5.51 29.20
CA GLU A 267 -5.60 -6.84 29.65
C GLU A 267 -7.12 -6.95 29.78
N ARG A 268 -7.81 -5.89 30.20
CA ARG A 268 -9.29 -5.82 30.22
C ARG A 268 -9.90 -5.74 28.82
N SER A 269 -9.16 -5.23 27.83
CA SER A 269 -9.61 -5.10 26.45
C SER A 269 -9.31 -6.32 25.57
N ILE A 270 -8.44 -7.25 26.03
CA ILE A 270 -8.17 -8.50 25.33
C ILE A 270 -9.29 -9.49 25.62
N VAL A 271 -10.15 -9.70 24.62
CA VAL A 271 -11.15 -10.77 24.69
C VAL A 271 -10.45 -12.09 24.37
N LYS A 272 -10.44 -13.02 25.36
CA LYS A 272 -10.01 -14.39 25.08
C LYS A 272 -10.96 -15.01 24.05
N ARG A 273 -10.42 -15.43 22.93
CA ARG A 273 -11.17 -16.14 21.89
C ARG A 273 -11.12 -17.63 22.16
N ASP A 274 -12.16 -18.14 22.77
CA ASP A 274 -12.37 -19.59 22.94
C ASP A 274 -13.18 -20.19 21.79
N GLU A 275 -13.42 -19.40 20.73
CA GLU A 275 -14.22 -19.85 19.59
C GLU A 275 -13.43 -20.67 18.58
N ALA A 276 -14.11 -21.67 18.00
CA ALA A 276 -13.54 -22.46 16.92
C ALA A 276 -13.16 -21.60 15.71
N PRO A 277 -12.03 -21.89 15.00
CA PRO A 277 -11.59 -21.11 13.84
C PRO A 277 -12.66 -20.92 12.75
N VAL A 278 -13.53 -21.90 12.55
CA VAL A 278 -14.63 -21.82 11.57
C VAL A 278 -15.66 -20.76 11.96
N ARG A 279 -16.00 -20.68 13.26
CA ARG A 279 -16.93 -19.67 13.77
C ARG A 279 -16.31 -18.27 13.64
N PHE A 280 -15.04 -18.13 13.96
CA PHE A 280 -14.30 -16.89 13.74
C PHE A 280 -14.33 -16.45 12.26
N LEU A 281 -14.05 -17.35 11.32
CA LEU A 281 -14.10 -17.04 9.89
C LEU A 281 -15.49 -16.63 9.44
N ALA A 282 -16.55 -17.30 9.95
CA ALA A 282 -17.93 -16.91 9.64
C ALA A 282 -18.27 -15.49 10.14
N GLN A 283 -17.80 -15.14 11.35
CA GLN A 283 -18.02 -13.82 11.92
C GLN A 283 -17.22 -12.72 11.19
N LEU A 284 -16.03 -13.06 10.69
CA LEU A 284 -15.14 -12.13 9.99
C LEU A 284 -15.80 -11.46 8.78
N PHE A 285 -16.67 -12.21 8.08
CA PHE A 285 -17.38 -11.74 6.88
C PHE A 285 -18.80 -11.25 7.13
N GLN A 286 -19.26 -11.23 8.38
CA GLN A 286 -20.59 -10.68 8.66
C GLN A 286 -20.64 -9.19 8.28
N PRO A 287 -21.73 -8.74 7.63
CA PRO A 287 -21.89 -7.32 7.34
C PRO A 287 -21.92 -6.52 8.63
N THR A 288 -21.16 -5.45 8.71
CA THR A 288 -21.30 -4.46 9.77
C THR A 288 -22.55 -3.66 9.54
N ALA A 289 -23.35 -3.49 10.60
CA ALA A 289 -24.42 -2.52 10.59
C ALA A 289 -23.81 -1.13 10.29
N VAL A 290 -24.37 -0.42 9.30
CA VAL A 290 -23.88 0.89 8.88
C VAL A 290 -24.32 1.95 9.89
N HIS A 291 -23.93 1.83 11.14
CA HIS A 291 -24.01 2.93 12.11
C HIS A 291 -22.85 3.90 11.92
N ALA A 292 -22.61 4.25 10.65
CA ALA A 292 -21.44 4.98 10.22
C ALA A 292 -21.46 6.49 10.56
N ALA A 293 -22.58 7.01 11.02
CA ALA A 293 -22.70 8.44 11.29
C ALA A 293 -22.15 8.86 12.66
N ALA A 294 -22.02 7.92 13.59
CA ALA A 294 -21.71 8.25 15.00
C ALA A 294 -20.24 7.98 15.38
N GLY A 295 -19.42 7.52 14.47
CA GLY A 295 -18.15 6.92 14.86
C GLY A 295 -18.39 5.64 15.68
N PRO A 296 -17.38 4.83 15.90
CA PRO A 296 -17.55 3.64 16.69
C PRO A 296 -17.92 4.03 18.12
N THR A 297 -19.14 3.76 18.52
CA THR A 297 -19.44 3.66 19.93
C THR A 297 -18.66 2.47 20.49
N HIS A 298 -18.19 2.53 21.72
CA HIS A 298 -17.42 1.44 22.35
C HIS A 298 -18.11 0.07 22.30
N THR A 299 -19.39 0.03 22.02
CA THR A 299 -20.23 -1.16 21.91
C THR A 299 -20.18 -1.83 20.53
N ASP A 300 -19.81 -1.12 19.44
CA ASP A 300 -19.85 -1.64 18.07
C ASP A 300 -18.60 -2.46 17.69
N TYR A 301 -17.58 -2.51 18.54
CA TYR A 301 -16.31 -3.21 18.29
C TYR A 301 -16.24 -4.61 18.92
N GLU A 302 -17.33 -5.15 19.40
CA GLU A 302 -17.31 -6.49 20.00
C GLU A 302 -16.84 -7.59 19.06
N VAL A 303 -16.91 -7.35 17.74
CA VAL A 303 -16.41 -8.28 16.74
C VAL A 303 -15.60 -7.54 15.66
N ASN A 304 -14.27 -7.66 15.70
CA ASN A 304 -13.40 -7.19 14.62
C ASN A 304 -13.70 -7.93 13.33
N ARG A 305 -14.31 -7.26 12.36
CA ARG A 305 -14.75 -7.85 11.09
C ARG A 305 -13.88 -7.34 9.95
N LEU A 306 -13.62 -8.17 8.98
CA LEU A 306 -12.95 -7.74 7.75
C LEU A 306 -13.80 -6.70 6.99
N SER A 307 -15.13 -6.77 7.15
CA SER A 307 -16.07 -5.77 6.64
C SER A 307 -15.82 -4.37 7.22
N ASP A 308 -15.29 -4.24 8.44
CA ASP A 308 -14.92 -2.95 9.02
C ASP A 308 -13.72 -2.34 8.29
N ALA A 309 -12.69 -3.16 8.04
CA ALA A 309 -11.53 -2.71 7.25
C ALA A 309 -11.94 -2.36 5.82
N TRP A 310 -12.87 -3.10 5.21
CA TRP A 310 -13.43 -2.79 3.90
C TRP A 310 -14.19 -1.46 3.92
N ARG A 311 -15.07 -1.25 4.92
CA ARG A 311 -15.80 0.00 5.10
C ARG A 311 -14.86 1.20 5.19
N ASP A 312 -13.81 1.08 5.99
CA ASP A 312 -12.85 2.17 6.21
C ASP A 312 -12.06 2.58 4.97
N LEU A 313 -11.97 1.71 3.95
CA LEU A 313 -11.38 2.11 2.67
C LEU A 313 -12.22 3.17 1.93
N TRP A 314 -13.53 3.13 2.10
CA TRP A 314 -14.49 3.89 1.29
C TRP A 314 -15.19 4.98 2.07
N ILE A 315 -15.53 4.72 3.32
CA ILE A 315 -16.26 5.64 4.20
C ILE A 315 -15.26 6.40 5.05
N ARG A 316 -15.24 7.70 4.85
CA ARG A 316 -14.53 8.61 5.74
C ARG A 316 -15.34 8.78 7.00
N ASN A 317 -14.70 8.65 8.14
CA ASN A 317 -15.32 8.73 9.45
C ASN A 317 -14.61 9.79 10.32
N GLN A 318 -14.96 9.87 11.60
CA GLN A 318 -14.33 10.82 12.52
C GLN A 318 -12.80 10.71 12.60
N TRP A 319 -12.22 9.52 12.40
CA TRP A 319 -10.76 9.31 12.38
C TRP A 319 -10.10 9.95 11.16
N THR A 320 -10.86 10.08 10.08
CA THR A 320 -10.42 10.74 8.86
C THR A 320 -10.89 12.19 8.79
N GLY A 321 -11.58 12.67 9.82
CA GLY A 321 -12.07 14.04 9.93
C GLY A 321 -13.20 14.40 8.97
N ASP A 322 -13.94 13.39 8.48
CA ASP A 322 -15.03 13.62 7.52
C ASP A 322 -16.33 12.97 8.01
N THR A 323 -17.20 13.80 8.54
CA THR A 323 -18.54 13.39 9.01
C THR A 323 -19.66 13.89 8.09
N SER A 324 -19.31 14.43 6.91
CA SER A 324 -20.31 15.02 6.04
C SER A 324 -21.28 13.96 5.48
N PRO A 325 -22.60 14.22 5.43
CA PRO A 325 -23.57 13.29 4.85
C PRO A 325 -23.30 12.98 3.38
N LYS A 326 -22.67 13.91 2.66
CA LYS A 326 -22.29 13.74 1.24
C LYS A 326 -21.17 12.71 1.10
N ALA A 327 -20.12 12.82 1.93
CA ALA A 327 -19.01 11.89 1.94
C ALA A 327 -19.49 10.48 2.31
N LEU A 328 -20.38 10.37 3.29
CA LEU A 328 -20.99 9.10 3.67
C LEU A 328 -21.74 8.45 2.51
N ARG A 329 -22.62 9.19 1.81
CA ARG A 329 -23.38 8.64 0.67
C ARG A 329 -22.48 8.16 -0.46
N VAL A 330 -21.43 8.92 -0.79
CA VAL A 330 -20.47 8.54 -1.82
C VAL A 330 -19.65 7.32 -1.39
N GLY A 331 -19.21 7.28 -0.13
CA GLY A 331 -18.50 6.14 0.43
C GLY A 331 -19.35 4.86 0.40
N LEU A 332 -20.63 4.95 0.77
CA LEU A 332 -21.59 3.83 0.67
C LEU A 332 -21.76 3.34 -0.77
N LEU A 333 -21.89 4.27 -1.73
CA LEU A 333 -21.95 3.89 -3.14
C LEU A 333 -20.72 3.07 -3.55
N TYR A 334 -19.52 3.53 -3.19
CA TYR A 334 -18.29 2.81 -3.52
C TYR A 334 -18.17 1.48 -2.80
N MET A 335 -18.54 1.43 -1.51
CA MET A 335 -18.52 0.21 -0.71
C MET A 335 -19.34 -0.91 -1.35
N HIS A 336 -20.46 -0.58 -1.99
CA HIS A 336 -21.31 -1.54 -2.67
C HIS A 336 -20.92 -1.79 -4.14
N LEU A 337 -20.42 -0.79 -4.86
CA LEU A 337 -20.06 -0.92 -6.27
C LEU A 337 -18.76 -1.73 -6.48
N PHE A 338 -17.73 -1.44 -5.70
CA PHE A 338 -16.40 -2.02 -5.91
C PHE A 338 -16.34 -3.55 -5.74
N PRO A 339 -17.07 -4.21 -4.83
CA PRO A 339 -17.11 -5.67 -4.79
C PRO A 339 -17.52 -6.29 -6.13
N TRP A 340 -18.52 -5.73 -6.80
CA TRP A 340 -18.96 -6.21 -8.12
C TRP A 340 -17.89 -6.02 -9.19
N LEU A 341 -17.21 -4.87 -9.19
CA LEU A 341 -16.09 -4.62 -10.10
C LEU A 341 -14.92 -5.58 -9.82
N ILE A 342 -14.63 -5.88 -8.56
CA ILE A 342 -13.57 -6.82 -8.15
C ILE A 342 -13.94 -8.25 -8.58
N ILE A 343 -15.18 -8.69 -8.39
CA ILE A 343 -15.63 -10.02 -8.81
C ILE A 343 -15.54 -10.14 -10.33
N ALA A 344 -16.11 -9.18 -11.06
CA ALA A 344 -16.04 -9.17 -12.52
C ALA A 344 -14.58 -9.15 -13.01
N GLY A 345 -13.76 -8.26 -12.48
CA GLY A 345 -12.35 -8.17 -12.82
C GLY A 345 -11.57 -9.43 -12.45
N GLY A 346 -11.92 -10.09 -11.35
CA GLY A 346 -11.33 -11.35 -10.91
C GLY A 346 -11.61 -12.50 -11.90
N LEU A 347 -12.84 -12.61 -12.36
CA LEU A 347 -13.20 -13.59 -13.40
C LEU A 347 -12.41 -13.34 -14.68
N PHE A 348 -12.33 -12.10 -15.14
CA PHE A 348 -11.51 -11.72 -16.30
C PHE A 348 -10.03 -11.95 -16.07
N PHE A 349 -9.53 -11.69 -14.87
CA PHE A 349 -8.14 -11.95 -14.52
C PHE A 349 -7.81 -13.45 -14.58
N LEU A 350 -8.67 -14.31 -14.01
CA LEU A 350 -8.48 -15.77 -14.03
C LEU A 350 -8.45 -16.32 -15.47
N GLU A 351 -9.29 -15.81 -16.38
CA GLU A 351 -9.24 -16.18 -17.79
C GLU A 351 -7.90 -15.80 -18.45
N ARG A 352 -7.37 -14.64 -18.08
CA ARG A 352 -6.12 -14.08 -18.65
C ARG A 352 -4.84 -14.64 -18.05
N ILE A 353 -4.92 -15.33 -16.93
CA ILE A 353 -3.77 -15.82 -16.16
C ILE A 353 -2.81 -16.64 -17.03
N ARG A 354 -3.34 -17.34 -18.05
CA ARG A 354 -2.56 -18.11 -19.01
C ARG A 354 -1.84 -17.25 -20.05
N ARG A 355 -2.23 -16.00 -20.20
CA ARG A 355 -1.71 -15.07 -21.20
C ARG A 355 -0.60 -14.22 -20.63
N LYS A 356 0.60 -14.55 -20.68
CA LYS A 356 1.79 -13.90 -20.12
C LYS A 356 1.98 -12.41 -20.47
N ALA A 357 0.90 -11.65 -20.69
CA ALA A 357 0.93 -10.23 -21.02
C ALA A 357 1.45 -9.36 -19.84
N PRO A 358 2.07 -8.21 -20.09
CA PRO A 358 2.57 -7.32 -19.02
C PRO A 358 1.51 -6.92 -18.01
N TRP A 359 0.29 -6.63 -18.46
CA TRP A 359 -0.84 -6.33 -17.59
C TRP A 359 -1.16 -7.49 -16.64
N THR A 360 -1.25 -8.72 -17.18
CA THR A 360 -1.54 -9.92 -16.37
C THR A 360 -0.44 -10.20 -15.35
N ARG A 361 0.83 -9.98 -15.71
CA ARG A 361 1.98 -10.13 -14.79
C ARG A 361 1.93 -9.11 -13.66
N LEU A 362 1.59 -7.85 -13.95
CA LEU A 362 1.36 -6.84 -12.92
C LEU A 362 0.24 -7.28 -11.98
N GLY A 363 -0.87 -7.79 -12.54
CA GLY A 363 -1.99 -8.33 -11.79
C GLY A 363 -1.58 -9.43 -10.80
N TRP A 364 -0.73 -10.35 -11.23
CA TRP A 364 -0.19 -11.39 -10.35
C TRP A 364 0.47 -10.80 -9.11
N ILE A 365 1.31 -9.79 -9.28
CA ILE A 365 1.99 -9.16 -8.14
C ILE A 365 0.99 -8.45 -7.25
N VAL A 366 0.19 -7.53 -7.81
CA VAL A 366 -0.64 -6.64 -6.97
C VAL A 366 -1.83 -7.38 -6.35
N VAL A 367 -2.44 -8.36 -7.04
CA VAL A 367 -3.56 -9.16 -6.50
C VAL A 367 -3.05 -10.14 -5.45
N SER A 368 -1.98 -10.90 -5.74
CA SER A 368 -1.41 -11.84 -4.77
C SER A 368 -0.89 -11.11 -3.53
N PHE A 369 -0.26 -9.95 -3.71
CA PHE A 369 0.18 -9.12 -2.59
C PHE A 369 -1.01 -8.61 -1.76
N SER A 370 -2.09 -8.18 -2.40
CA SER A 370 -3.30 -7.76 -1.70
C SER A 370 -3.94 -8.90 -0.90
N ILE A 371 -3.98 -10.11 -1.45
CA ILE A 371 -4.42 -11.31 -0.73
C ILE A 371 -3.53 -11.57 0.48
N LEU A 372 -2.21 -11.49 0.32
CA LEU A 372 -1.25 -11.65 1.42
C LEU A 372 -1.48 -10.64 2.54
N GLN A 373 -1.75 -9.38 2.21
CA GLN A 373 -2.08 -8.33 3.18
C GLN A 373 -3.37 -8.64 3.95
N VAL A 374 -4.42 -9.08 3.25
CA VAL A 374 -5.68 -9.47 3.88
C VAL A 374 -5.48 -10.69 4.79
N LEU A 375 -4.74 -11.70 4.35
CA LEU A 375 -4.45 -12.88 5.17
C LEU A 375 -3.64 -12.51 6.42
N ALA A 376 -2.67 -11.61 6.28
CA ALA A 376 -1.90 -11.11 7.43
C ALA A 376 -2.80 -10.34 8.41
N LEU A 377 -3.73 -9.53 7.92
CA LEU A 377 -4.71 -8.85 8.77
C LEU A 377 -5.62 -9.87 9.48
N VAL A 378 -6.14 -10.87 8.77
CA VAL A 378 -6.98 -11.94 9.35
C VAL A 378 -6.23 -12.66 10.48
N GLN A 379 -4.96 -13.03 10.23
CA GLN A 379 -4.11 -13.66 11.25
C GLN A 379 -3.88 -12.72 12.46
N TYR A 380 -3.68 -11.43 12.20
CA TYR A 380 -3.51 -10.43 13.25
C TYR A 380 -4.77 -10.29 14.10
N ILE A 381 -5.94 -10.15 13.48
CA ILE A 381 -7.25 -10.09 14.17
C ILE A 381 -7.50 -11.35 15.00
N TYR A 382 -7.12 -12.52 14.48
CA TYR A 382 -7.30 -13.79 15.19
C TYR A 382 -6.40 -13.89 16.42
N ARG A 383 -5.13 -13.48 16.30
CA ARG A 383 -4.15 -13.61 17.39
C ARG A 383 -4.25 -12.54 18.46
N ILE A 384 -4.72 -11.35 18.09
CA ILE A 384 -4.79 -10.19 18.99
C ILE A 384 -6.24 -9.68 18.99
N PRO A 385 -7.14 -10.37 19.69
CA PRO A 385 -8.53 -9.97 19.78
C PRO A 385 -8.67 -8.82 20.79
N PHE A 386 -8.61 -7.59 20.29
CA PHE A 386 -8.96 -6.42 21.10
C PHE A 386 -10.46 -6.18 21.09
N ALA A 387 -11.05 -6.00 22.27
CA ALA A 387 -12.36 -5.38 22.43
C ALA A 387 -12.19 -3.85 22.36
N GLY A 388 -13.09 -3.16 21.67
CA GLY A 388 -13.18 -1.68 21.69
C GLY A 388 -12.38 -0.95 20.61
N TYR A 389 -11.09 -1.18 20.45
CA TYR A 389 -10.25 -0.55 19.40
C TYR A 389 -9.71 -1.62 18.45
N GLY A 390 -10.59 -2.19 17.65
CA GLY A 390 -10.26 -3.36 16.86
C GLY A 390 -9.10 -3.16 15.86
N PRO A 391 -8.32 -4.21 15.62
CA PRO A 391 -7.27 -4.20 14.60
C PRO A 391 -7.81 -4.19 13.17
N ALA A 392 -9.13 -4.33 12.97
CA ALA A 392 -9.75 -4.36 11.64
C ALA A 392 -9.92 -2.95 11.04
N LYS A 393 -8.82 -2.21 10.91
CA LYS A 393 -8.80 -0.87 10.29
C LYS A 393 -8.40 -0.97 8.82
N GLY A 394 -9.07 -0.24 7.92
CA GLY A 394 -8.71 -0.15 6.50
C GLY A 394 -7.27 0.31 6.27
N LEU A 395 -6.71 1.03 7.22
CA LEU A 395 -5.33 1.45 7.26
C LEU A 395 -4.33 0.28 7.18
N TYR A 396 -4.59 -0.85 7.86
CA TYR A 396 -3.70 -2.01 7.86
C TYR A 396 -3.68 -2.78 6.53
N ILE A 397 -4.70 -2.58 5.70
CA ILE A 397 -4.77 -3.14 4.36
C ILE A 397 -4.57 -2.07 3.27
N LEU A 398 -4.02 -0.90 3.61
CA LEU A 398 -3.86 0.21 2.65
C LEU A 398 -3.18 -0.22 1.34
N PRO A 399 -2.13 -1.07 1.31
CA PRO A 399 -1.56 -1.54 0.05
C PRO A 399 -2.47 -2.42 -0.80
N THR A 400 -3.61 -2.92 -0.26
CA THR A 400 -4.58 -3.68 -1.07
C THR A 400 -5.27 -2.84 -2.14
N VAL A 401 -5.18 -1.50 -2.04
CA VAL A 401 -5.70 -0.57 -3.05
C VAL A 401 -5.15 -0.87 -4.44
N TRP A 402 -3.95 -1.46 -4.55
CA TRP A 402 -3.39 -1.88 -5.84
C TRP A 402 -4.18 -3.02 -6.47
N GLY A 403 -4.48 -4.07 -5.70
CA GLY A 403 -5.29 -5.20 -6.18
C GLY A 403 -6.71 -4.79 -6.50
N ILE A 404 -7.30 -3.94 -5.63
CA ILE A 404 -8.64 -3.38 -5.84
C ILE A 404 -8.70 -2.59 -7.15
N GLY A 405 -7.79 -1.64 -7.33
CA GLY A 405 -7.74 -0.82 -8.55
C GLY A 405 -7.43 -1.64 -9.80
N TYR A 406 -6.54 -2.63 -9.70
CA TYR A 406 -6.25 -3.55 -10.80
C TYR A 406 -7.47 -4.36 -11.22
N LEU A 407 -8.16 -4.99 -10.27
CA LEU A 407 -9.33 -5.80 -10.56
C LEU A 407 -10.49 -4.95 -11.08
N ALA A 408 -10.74 -3.77 -10.47
CA ALA A 408 -11.78 -2.86 -10.93
C ALA A 408 -11.61 -2.43 -12.40
N VAL A 409 -10.36 -2.35 -12.89
CA VAL A 409 -10.05 -1.94 -14.27
C VAL A 409 -9.93 -3.12 -15.22
N SER A 410 -9.62 -4.32 -14.71
CA SER A 410 -9.32 -5.50 -15.53
C SER A 410 -10.48 -5.91 -16.46
N ALA A 411 -11.73 -5.63 -16.04
CA ALA A 411 -12.91 -5.91 -16.86
C ALA A 411 -12.92 -5.14 -18.20
N PHE A 412 -12.20 -4.00 -18.26
CA PHE A 412 -12.22 -3.09 -19.42
C PHE A 412 -10.98 -3.19 -20.32
N HIS A 413 -10.03 -4.06 -19.99
CA HIS A 413 -8.70 -4.04 -20.62
C HIS A 413 -8.54 -4.89 -21.88
N ASP A 414 -9.46 -5.83 -22.20
CA ASP A 414 -9.23 -6.78 -23.30
C ASP A 414 -10.27 -6.69 -24.41
N GLU A 415 -9.83 -6.16 -25.55
CA GLU A 415 -10.63 -6.08 -26.77
C GLU A 415 -11.19 -7.43 -27.23
N ARG A 416 -10.50 -8.56 -26.90
CA ARG A 416 -10.88 -9.89 -27.35
C ARG A 416 -12.06 -10.46 -26.57
N LEU A 417 -12.32 -9.94 -25.37
CA LEU A 417 -13.47 -10.32 -24.55
C LEU A 417 -14.73 -9.55 -24.94
N VAL A 418 -14.55 -8.46 -25.66
CA VAL A 418 -15.67 -7.71 -26.21
C VAL A 418 -16.22 -8.46 -27.42
N PRO A 419 -17.52 -8.84 -27.46
CA PRO A 419 -18.14 -9.47 -28.63
C PRO A 419 -17.80 -8.69 -29.88
N MET A 420 -17.59 -9.40 -31.02
CA MET A 420 -17.10 -8.78 -32.25
C MET A 420 -17.93 -7.57 -32.71
N ARG A 421 -19.25 -7.64 -32.47
CA ARG A 421 -20.19 -6.53 -32.72
C ARG A 421 -19.93 -5.25 -31.91
N TRP A 422 -19.28 -5.36 -30.72
CA TRP A 422 -18.99 -4.24 -29.83
C TRP A 422 -17.57 -3.71 -29.99
N ARG A 423 -16.68 -4.40 -30.70
CA ARG A 423 -15.27 -3.99 -30.86
C ARG A 423 -15.13 -2.61 -31.48
N ARG A 424 -16.03 -2.23 -32.37
CA ARG A 424 -16.07 -0.86 -32.94
C ARG A 424 -16.27 0.24 -31.89
N HIS A 425 -16.84 -0.11 -30.72
CA HIS A 425 -17.11 0.82 -29.63
C HIS A 425 -16.01 0.87 -28.57
N ILE A 426 -14.96 0.04 -28.69
CA ILE A 426 -13.86 -0.02 -27.72
C ILE A 426 -13.21 1.36 -27.50
N PRO A 427 -12.89 2.15 -28.53
CA PRO A 427 -12.31 3.48 -28.32
C PRO A 427 -13.24 4.42 -27.54
N PHE A 428 -14.56 4.25 -27.69
CA PHE A 428 -15.54 4.99 -26.91
C PHE A 428 -15.56 4.53 -25.45
N ILE A 429 -15.60 3.21 -25.22
CA ILE A 429 -15.58 2.60 -23.87
C ILE A 429 -14.32 3.03 -23.11
N GLU A 430 -13.16 3.02 -23.76
CA GLU A 430 -11.90 3.44 -23.17
C GLU A 430 -11.90 4.93 -22.80
N ARG A 431 -12.43 5.78 -23.68
CA ARG A 431 -12.58 7.23 -23.36
C ARG A 431 -13.57 7.44 -22.23
N ALA A 432 -14.67 6.69 -22.22
CA ALA A 432 -15.66 6.73 -21.15
C ALA A 432 -15.05 6.29 -19.81
N LEU A 433 -14.22 5.23 -19.80
CA LEU A 433 -13.50 4.79 -18.60
C LEU A 433 -12.63 5.91 -18.03
N VAL A 434 -11.84 6.57 -18.88
CA VAL A 434 -10.99 7.70 -18.44
C VAL A 434 -11.86 8.87 -17.93
N GLY A 435 -13.01 9.14 -18.55
CA GLY A 435 -13.98 10.13 -18.08
C GLY A 435 -14.56 9.77 -16.71
N VAL A 436 -14.98 8.53 -16.52
CA VAL A 436 -15.49 8.03 -15.22
C VAL A 436 -14.42 8.14 -14.13
N VAL A 437 -13.17 7.79 -14.45
CA VAL A 437 -12.05 7.93 -13.52
C VAL A 437 -11.77 9.40 -13.20
N ALA A 438 -11.87 10.32 -14.17
CA ALA A 438 -11.73 11.75 -13.91
C ALA A 438 -12.80 12.26 -12.93
N VAL A 439 -14.05 11.83 -13.11
CA VAL A 439 -15.16 12.12 -12.18
C VAL A 439 -14.90 11.52 -10.80
N PHE A 440 -14.44 10.27 -10.72
CA PHE A 440 -14.06 9.62 -9.45
C PHE A 440 -12.98 10.40 -8.72
N VAL A 441 -11.91 10.81 -9.40
CA VAL A 441 -10.84 11.64 -8.83
C VAL A 441 -11.41 12.99 -8.36
N ALA A 442 -12.20 13.67 -9.20
CA ALA A 442 -12.79 14.97 -8.86
C ALA A 442 -13.68 14.89 -7.62
N ILE A 443 -14.60 13.92 -7.58
CA ILE A 443 -15.51 13.72 -6.45
C ILE A 443 -14.72 13.46 -5.15
N ASN A 444 -13.74 12.56 -5.18
CA ASN A 444 -12.98 12.21 -3.98
C ASN A 444 -12.07 13.32 -3.44
N HIS A 445 -11.68 14.28 -4.28
CA HIS A 445 -10.92 15.45 -3.85
C HIS A 445 -11.81 16.68 -3.56
N ALA A 446 -12.96 16.80 -4.24
CA ALA A 446 -13.87 17.94 -4.06
C ALA A 446 -14.82 17.77 -2.87
N ILE A 447 -15.06 16.52 -2.42
CA ILE A 447 -15.78 16.29 -1.15
C ILE A 447 -14.76 16.41 -0.03
N PRO A 448 -14.51 17.62 0.46
CA PRO A 448 -13.56 17.77 1.56
C PRO A 448 -14.16 17.20 2.82
N ALA A 449 -13.30 16.70 3.64
CA ALA A 449 -13.58 16.50 5.03
C ALA A 449 -13.95 17.85 5.68
N TYR A 450 -15.19 18.04 5.98
CA TYR A 450 -15.70 19.09 6.86
C TYR A 450 -16.44 18.47 8.02
#